data_b56d128748fce6ee70a321a7fe6ac1df
#
_entry.id   b56d128748fce6ee70a321a7fe6ac1df
#
_cell.length_a   1.000
_cell.length_b   1.000
_cell.length_c   1.000
_cell.angle_alpha   90.00
_cell.angle_beta   90.00
_cell.angle_gamma   90.00
#
_symmetry.space_group_name_H-M   'P 1'
#
loop_
_entity.id
_entity.type
_entity.pdbx_description
1 polymer ?
#
loop_
_entity_poly.entity_id
_entity_poly.type
_entity_poly.pdbx_seq_one_letter_code
_entity_poly.pdbx_strand_id
1 'polypeptide(L)'
;MPAMELEAWTWPDSLDALAAAPASHRLLFESDAVRVIETRIAPGETTELHTHRWPGALYVLSFAHFVRRDAAGEVQVDTRNGAPLAEPGTVVWSGQLPPHTLENVDTQPIHVIGFELKDSKPESEASFAG
;
A
#
# COMPACT_ATOMS: atom_id res chain seq x y z
N MET A 1 -15.56 11.85 -12.01
CA MET A 1 -14.98 11.88 -12.15
C MET A 1 -14.23 11.37 -12.44
N PRO A 2 -14.01 11.52 -12.55
CA PRO A 2 -13.44 11.14 -13.03
C PRO A 2 -12.38 10.69 -12.93
N ALA A 3 -12.15 10.32 -13.16
CA ALA A 3 -11.38 9.57 -13.13
C ALA A 3 -10.24 9.89 -12.96
N MET A 4 -10.09 10.38 -13.14
CA MET A 4 -9.17 10.75 -13.09
C MET A 4 -8.12 10.37 -12.52
N GLU A 5 -8.24 10.15 -11.96
CA GLU A 5 -7.40 9.88 -11.17
C GLU A 5 -6.46 8.91 -11.55
N LEU A 6 -6.66 8.06 -12.28
CA LEU A 6 -5.74 7.16 -12.61
C LEU A 6 -4.93 7.60 -13.68
N GLU A 7 -5.00 8.82 -14.10
CA GLU A 7 -4.42 9.15 -15.15
C GLU A 7 -3.03 9.25 -15.06
N ALA A 8 -2.32 9.77 -14.92
CA ALA A 8 -1.00 10.05 -15.14
C ALA A 8 -0.09 9.54 -14.09
N TRP A 9 0.30 8.38 -14.12
CA TRP A 9 1.30 7.88 -13.19
C TRP A 9 2.66 8.34 -13.72
N THR A 10 3.23 9.32 -13.06
CA THR A 10 4.45 9.92 -13.55
C THR A 10 5.68 9.56 -12.75
N TRP A 11 5.57 8.77 -11.71
CA TRP A 11 6.73 8.44 -10.89
C TRP A 11 7.51 7.29 -11.51
N PRO A 12 8.83 7.28 -11.36
CA PRO A 12 9.64 6.25 -12.01
C PRO A 12 9.51 4.90 -11.33
N ASP A 13 9.78 3.85 -12.09
CA ASP A 13 9.72 2.50 -11.56
C ASP A 13 10.74 2.30 -10.45
N SER A 14 11.78 3.11 -10.38
CA SER A 14 12.77 2.97 -9.32
C SER A 14 12.20 3.33 -7.95
N LEU A 15 11.03 3.98 -7.89
CA LEU A 15 10.38 4.25 -6.62
C LEU A 15 9.36 3.18 -6.25
N ASP A 16 9.13 2.21 -7.11
CA ASP A 16 8.18 1.14 -6.78
C ASP A 16 8.62 0.43 -5.50
N ALA A 17 7.67 -0.01 -4.72
CA ALA A 17 7.94 -0.62 -3.41
C ALA A 17 8.99 -1.73 -3.44
N LEU A 18 8.96 -2.58 -4.47
CA LEU A 18 9.93 -3.66 -4.53
C LEU A 18 11.33 -3.15 -4.83
N ALA A 19 11.45 -2.08 -5.61
CA ALA A 19 12.75 -1.52 -5.96
C ALA A 19 13.28 -0.59 -4.89
N ALA A 20 12.41 0.24 -4.31
CA ALA A 20 12.85 1.30 -3.42
C ALA A 20 12.81 0.90 -1.95
N ALA A 21 11.97 -0.05 -1.57
CA ALA A 21 11.83 -0.45 -0.18
C ALA A 21 11.86 -1.97 -0.02
N PRO A 22 12.91 -2.62 -0.48
CA PRO A 22 12.98 -4.09 -0.44
C PRO A 22 13.10 -4.64 0.98
N ALA A 23 13.48 -3.81 1.94
CA ALA A 23 13.59 -4.29 3.30
C ALA A 23 12.22 -4.62 3.90
N SER A 24 11.17 -3.98 3.40
CA SER A 24 9.84 -4.19 3.95
C SER A 24 8.88 -4.85 2.96
N HIS A 25 9.27 -5.04 1.72
CA HIS A 25 8.38 -5.58 0.68
C HIS A 25 9.03 -6.75 -0.04
N ARG A 26 8.29 -7.86 -0.17
CA ARG A 26 8.82 -9.03 -0.85
C ARG A 26 7.80 -9.56 -1.84
N LEU A 27 8.24 -9.82 -3.07
CA LEU A 27 7.36 -10.34 -4.09
C LEU A 27 7.09 -11.81 -3.82
N LEU A 28 5.82 -12.20 -3.77
CA LEU A 28 5.42 -13.58 -3.57
C LEU A 28 4.96 -14.24 -4.86
N PHE A 29 4.33 -13.50 -5.75
CA PHE A 29 3.80 -14.06 -6.98
C PHE A 29 3.53 -12.93 -7.97
N GLU A 30 3.68 -13.17 -9.23
CA GLU A 30 3.38 -12.18 -10.24
C GLU A 30 2.91 -12.82 -11.53
N SER A 31 1.88 -12.25 -12.14
CA SER A 31 1.42 -12.62 -13.45
C SER A 31 1.14 -11.33 -14.21
N ASP A 32 0.62 -11.43 -15.43
CA ASP A 32 0.29 -10.22 -16.18
C ASP A 32 -0.81 -9.43 -15.51
N ALA A 33 -1.64 -10.06 -14.71
CA ALA A 33 -2.81 -9.41 -14.14
C ALA A 33 -2.64 -9.01 -12.68
N VAL A 34 -1.80 -9.68 -11.92
CA VAL A 34 -1.72 -9.43 -10.49
C VAL A 34 -0.30 -9.56 -9.98
N ARG A 35 0.01 -8.78 -8.96
CA ARG A 35 1.28 -8.88 -8.27
C ARG A 35 0.97 -9.04 -6.79
N VAL A 36 1.51 -10.06 -6.15
CA VAL A 36 1.25 -10.33 -4.74
C VAL A 36 2.50 -10.03 -3.95
N ILE A 37 2.38 -9.11 -3.01
CA ILE A 37 3.52 -8.63 -2.24
C ILE A 37 3.26 -8.79 -0.76
N GLU A 38 4.24 -9.31 -0.06
CA GLU A 38 4.19 -9.36 1.39
C GLU A 38 4.86 -8.12 1.94
N THR A 39 4.22 -7.42 2.85
CA THR A 39 4.79 -6.25 3.51
C THR A 39 4.92 -6.52 4.99
N ARG A 40 6.13 -6.30 5.53
CA ARG A 40 6.39 -6.40 6.95
C ARG A 40 7.10 -5.17 7.42
N ILE A 41 6.58 -4.53 8.44
CA ILE A 41 7.22 -3.34 9.02
C ILE A 41 7.24 -3.55 10.52
N ALA A 42 8.42 -3.74 11.08
CA ALA A 42 8.57 -4.01 12.49
C ALA A 42 8.28 -2.78 13.33
N PRO A 43 7.99 -2.95 14.61
CA PRO A 43 7.78 -1.80 15.50
C PRO A 43 8.95 -0.84 15.44
N GLY A 44 8.65 0.43 15.27
CA GLY A 44 9.68 1.46 15.23
C GLY A 44 10.34 1.65 13.86
N GLU A 45 10.05 0.78 12.89
CA GLU A 45 10.68 0.94 11.59
C GLU A 45 9.93 1.91 10.72
N THR A 46 10.66 2.59 9.85
CA THR A 46 10.08 3.46 8.81
C THR A 46 10.54 2.93 7.47
N THR A 47 9.63 2.80 6.53
CA THR A 47 10.01 2.32 5.21
C THR A 47 10.79 3.39 4.46
N GLU A 48 11.53 2.97 3.43
CA GLU A 48 12.11 3.91 2.51
C GLU A 48 11.01 4.54 1.69
N LEU A 49 11.25 5.69 1.10
CA LEU A 49 10.28 6.35 0.25
C LEU A 49 9.97 5.47 -0.95
N HIS A 50 8.70 5.22 -1.20
CA HIS A 50 8.30 4.33 -2.30
C HIS A 50 6.88 4.63 -2.75
N THR A 51 6.48 4.01 -3.87
CA THR A 51 5.15 4.15 -4.43
C THR A 51 4.47 2.80 -4.53
N HIS A 52 3.14 2.84 -4.61
CA HIS A 52 2.36 1.67 -5.00
C HIS A 52 1.54 2.09 -6.22
N ARG A 53 1.98 1.64 -7.40
CA ARG A 53 1.38 2.08 -8.63
C ARG A 53 -0.01 1.51 -8.84
N TRP A 54 -0.25 0.29 -8.43
CA TRP A 54 -1.52 -0.36 -8.70
C TRP A 54 -2.38 -0.47 -7.45
N PRO A 55 -3.68 -0.26 -7.58
CA PRO A 55 -4.56 -0.47 -6.44
C PRO A 55 -4.76 -1.94 -6.19
N GLY A 56 -5.26 -2.28 -5.04
CA GLY A 56 -5.49 -3.67 -4.72
C GLY A 56 -6.05 -3.90 -3.35
N ALA A 57 -6.11 -5.16 -2.98
CA ALA A 57 -6.65 -5.57 -1.68
C ALA A 57 -5.50 -6.02 -0.78
N LEU A 58 -5.58 -5.65 0.49
CA LEU A 58 -4.59 -6.06 1.48
C LEU A 58 -5.26 -7.03 2.44
N TYR A 59 -4.68 -8.22 2.56
CA TYR A 59 -5.14 -9.18 3.55
C TYR A 59 -4.31 -8.97 4.80
N VAL A 60 -4.96 -8.69 5.93
CA VAL A 60 -4.26 -8.28 7.13
C VAL A 60 -3.92 -9.50 7.97
N LEU A 61 -2.64 -9.74 8.23
CA LEU A 61 -2.18 -10.76 9.14
C LEU A 61 -1.93 -10.14 10.52
N SER A 62 -1.39 -8.95 10.55
CA SER A 62 -1.16 -8.19 11.76
C SER A 62 -1.17 -6.73 11.38
N PHE A 63 -1.73 -5.88 12.21
CA PHE A 63 -1.73 -4.45 11.89
C PHE A 63 -1.32 -3.67 13.13
N ALA A 64 -0.97 -2.41 12.92
CA ALA A 64 -0.43 -1.58 13.98
C ALA A 64 -0.69 -0.13 13.65
N HIS A 65 -0.59 0.74 14.63
CA HIS A 65 -0.71 2.17 14.38
C HIS A 65 0.48 2.64 13.54
N PHE A 66 0.20 3.50 12.58
CA PHE A 66 1.25 3.99 11.71
C PHE A 66 1.05 5.46 11.35
N VAL A 67 2.12 6.07 10.89
CA VAL A 67 2.09 7.41 10.35
C VAL A 67 2.60 7.33 8.92
N ARG A 68 1.82 7.83 7.97
CA ARG A 68 2.25 7.89 6.58
C ARG A 68 2.54 9.34 6.22
N ARG A 69 3.71 9.57 5.63
CA ARG A 69 4.13 10.90 5.21
C ARG A 69 4.42 10.91 3.73
N ASP A 70 4.21 12.07 3.10
CA ASP A 70 4.52 12.19 1.69
C ASP A 70 6.01 12.47 1.49
N ALA A 71 6.42 12.73 0.24
CA ALA A 71 7.83 12.94 -0.07
C ALA A 71 8.41 14.18 0.60
N ALA A 72 7.57 15.13 0.98
CA ALA A 72 8.03 16.31 1.67
C ALA A 72 8.04 16.15 3.18
N GLY A 73 7.63 14.99 3.69
CA GLY A 73 7.61 14.72 5.12
C GLY A 73 6.31 15.13 5.78
N GLU A 74 5.33 15.56 5.01
CA GLU A 74 4.07 15.99 5.60
C GLU A 74 3.20 14.78 5.95
N VAL A 75 2.60 14.79 7.11
CA VAL A 75 1.78 13.69 7.58
C VAL A 75 0.48 13.63 6.78
N GLN A 76 0.23 12.49 6.17
CA GLN A 76 -0.99 12.25 5.43
C GLN A 76 -1.98 11.45 6.25
N VAL A 77 -1.50 10.50 7.03
CA VAL A 77 -2.35 9.66 7.87
C VAL A 77 -1.62 9.41 9.18
N ASP A 78 -2.32 9.54 10.29
CA ASP A 78 -1.81 9.16 11.58
C ASP A 78 -2.93 8.40 12.26
N THR A 79 -2.83 7.09 12.32
CA THR A 79 -3.92 6.25 12.79
C THR A 79 -4.18 6.40 14.29
N ARG A 80 -3.25 7.05 15.01
CA ARG A 80 -3.45 7.24 16.44
C ARG A 80 -4.54 8.27 16.72
N ASN A 81 -5.01 8.96 15.67
CA ASN A 81 -6.03 9.99 15.87
C ASN A 81 -7.44 9.42 15.93
N GLY A 82 -7.59 8.16 16.23
CA GLY A 82 -8.90 7.65 16.57
C GLY A 82 -9.55 6.69 15.62
N ALA A 83 -8.99 6.48 14.47
CA ALA A 83 -9.60 5.52 13.57
C ALA A 83 -9.32 4.12 14.07
N PRO A 84 -10.28 3.22 14.00
CA PRO A 84 -10.02 1.84 14.41
C PRO A 84 -9.07 1.17 13.45
N LEU A 85 -8.22 0.32 13.96
CA LEU A 85 -7.30 -0.43 13.10
C LEU A 85 -8.00 -1.62 12.48
N ALA A 86 -7.54 -2.00 11.30
CA ALA A 86 -8.01 -3.21 10.67
C ALA A 86 -7.59 -4.40 11.50
N GLU A 87 -8.45 -5.38 11.62
CA GLU A 87 -8.15 -6.55 12.44
C GLU A 87 -7.58 -7.68 11.63
N PRO A 88 -6.78 -8.56 12.25
CA PRO A 88 -6.25 -9.72 11.55
C PRO A 88 -7.37 -10.53 10.90
N GLY A 89 -7.14 -10.97 9.69
CA GLY A 89 -8.12 -11.74 8.95
C GLY A 89 -9.08 -10.92 8.12
N THR A 90 -8.93 -9.58 8.11
CA THR A 90 -9.81 -8.74 7.31
C THR A 90 -9.10 -8.31 6.04
N VAL A 91 -9.87 -7.79 5.09
CA VAL A 91 -9.35 -7.31 3.82
C VAL A 91 -9.65 -5.83 3.72
N VAL A 92 -8.65 -5.04 3.31
CA VAL A 92 -8.78 -3.61 3.16
C VAL A 92 -8.42 -3.24 1.73
N TRP A 93 -9.15 -2.34 1.12
CA TRP A 93 -8.80 -1.86 -0.22
C TRP A 93 -7.77 -0.76 -0.11
N SER A 94 -6.77 -0.79 -0.96
CA SER A 94 -5.76 0.26 -1.02
C SER A 94 -5.69 0.77 -2.45
N GLY A 95 -5.80 2.07 -2.63
CA GLY A 95 -5.65 2.68 -3.94
C GLY A 95 -4.18 2.88 -4.30
N GLN A 96 -3.95 3.56 -5.41
CA GLN A 96 -2.60 3.93 -5.78
C GLN A 96 -2.04 4.88 -4.73
N LEU A 97 -0.76 4.77 -4.45
CA LEU A 97 -0.11 5.65 -3.49
C LEU A 97 1.10 6.31 -4.11
N PRO A 98 1.12 7.64 -4.15
CA PRO A 98 2.31 8.37 -4.61
C PRO A 98 3.45 8.21 -3.61
N PRO A 99 4.60 8.82 -3.85
CA PRO A 99 5.75 8.62 -2.97
C PRO A 99 5.44 8.91 -1.51
N HIS A 100 5.73 7.97 -0.66
CA HIS A 100 5.42 8.07 0.76
C HIS A 100 6.36 7.19 1.57
N THR A 101 6.41 7.48 2.87
CA THR A 101 7.05 6.60 3.85
C THR A 101 5.98 6.17 4.83
N LEU A 102 6.19 5.05 5.49
CA LEU A 102 5.26 4.59 6.51
C LEU A 102 6.06 4.17 7.73
N GLU A 103 5.73 4.77 8.86
CA GLU A 103 6.41 4.49 10.12
C GLU A 103 5.48 3.70 11.01
N ASN A 104 5.95 2.57 11.54
CA ASN A 104 5.20 1.80 12.51
C ASN A 104 5.43 2.41 13.89
N VAL A 105 4.41 3.04 14.45
CA VAL A 105 4.54 3.73 15.74
C VAL A 105 3.92 2.92 16.89
N ASP A 106 3.79 1.64 16.70
CA ASP A 106 3.16 0.75 17.67
C ASP A 106 4.16 -0.27 18.20
N THR A 107 3.67 -1.24 18.98
CA THR A 107 4.51 -2.26 19.58
C THR A 107 4.35 -3.61 18.93
N GLN A 108 3.58 -3.71 17.87
CA GLN A 108 3.40 -4.96 17.12
C GLN A 108 3.68 -4.71 15.65
N PRO A 109 4.00 -5.74 14.89
CA PRO A 109 4.39 -5.53 13.50
C PRO A 109 3.18 -5.27 12.60
N ILE A 110 3.42 -4.60 11.48
CA ILE A 110 2.49 -4.55 10.40
C ILE A 110 2.89 -5.68 9.46
N HIS A 111 1.95 -6.55 9.15
CA HIS A 111 2.22 -7.66 8.24
C HIS A 111 0.99 -7.91 7.40
N VAL A 112 1.07 -7.60 6.12
CA VAL A 112 -0.06 -7.75 5.22
C VAL A 112 0.38 -8.41 3.94
N ILE A 113 -0.57 -9.02 3.23
CA ILE A 113 -0.33 -9.56 1.90
C ILE A 113 -1.16 -8.70 0.95
N GLY A 114 -0.51 -8.05 0.04
CA GLY A 114 -1.19 -7.16 -0.90
C GLY A 114 -1.36 -7.82 -2.26
N PHE A 115 -2.57 -7.72 -2.81
CA PHE A 115 -2.87 -8.25 -4.13
C PHE A 115 -3.09 -7.06 -5.03
N GLU A 116 -2.09 -6.67 -5.79
CA GLU A 116 -2.14 -5.49 -6.65
C GLU A 116 -2.66 -5.87 -8.03
N LEU A 117 -3.62 -5.12 -8.52
CA LEU A 117 -4.29 -5.42 -9.78
C LEU A 117 -3.65 -4.61 -10.89
N LYS A 118 -2.82 -5.25 -11.68
CA LYS A 118 -1.96 -4.55 -12.62
C LYS A 118 -2.72 -3.93 -13.76
N ASP A 119 -3.82 -4.53 -14.20
CA ASP A 119 -4.58 -3.96 -15.23
C ASP A 119 -5.78 -3.34 -14.74
N SER A 120 -5.81 -2.80 -13.55
CA SER A 120 -6.97 -2.21 -13.00
C SER A 120 -7.38 -1.04 -13.78
N LYS A 121 -8.65 -0.87 -14.00
CA LYS A 121 -9.21 0.25 -14.67
C LYS A 121 -10.02 1.05 -13.70
N PRO A 122 -10.44 2.23 -14.10
CA PRO A 122 -11.25 3.04 -13.20
C PRO A 122 -12.44 2.25 -12.74
N GLU A 123 -12.94 2.60 -11.62
CA GLU A 123 -14.03 1.91 -11.09
C GLU A 123 -15.15 1.69 -11.93
N SER A 124 -15.43 2.55 -12.77
CA SER A 124 -16.59 2.40 -13.61
C SER A 124 -16.48 1.16 -14.45
N GLU A 125 -15.31 0.63 -14.58
CA GLU A 125 -15.24 -0.49 -15.40
C GLU A 125 -15.33 -1.71 -14.64
N ALA A 126 -15.40 -1.68 -13.52
CA ALA A 126 -15.39 -2.77 -12.76
C ALA A 126 -16.42 -3.52 -12.78
N SER A 127 -16.59 -4.18 -13.52
CA SER A 127 -17.65 -4.87 -13.47
C SER A 127 -17.28 -6.10 -12.94
N PHE A 128 -16.64 -6.29 -12.10
CA PHE A 128 -16.45 -7.40 -11.60
C PHE A 128 -17.47 -7.96 -11.22
N ALA A 129 -18.25 -7.64 -11.55
CA ALA A 129 -19.36 -8.08 -11.35
C ALA A 129 -19.17 -9.37 -11.21
N GLY A 130 -18.71 -9.62 -11.72
CA GLY A 130 -18.62 -10.89 -11.78
C GLY A 130 -18.15 -11.44 -10.75
#